data_a8f5d647c04017db97e7a5532e56b3a9
#
_entry.id   a8f5d647c04017db97e7a5532e56b3a9
#
_cell.length_a   1.000
_cell.length_b   1.000
_cell.length_c   1.000
_cell.angle_alpha   90.00
_cell.angle_beta   90.00
_cell.angle_gamma   90.00
#
_symmetry.space_group_name_H-M   'P 1'
#
loop_
_entity.id
_entity.type
_entity.pdbx_description
1 polymer ?
#
loop_
_entity_poly.entity_id
_entity_poly.type
_entity_poly.pdbx_seq_one_letter_code
_entity_poly.pdbx_strand_id
1 'polypeptide(L)'
;EHQGQRFVVRQPHDPDAPQSAFLRQYRALSQLPACIAPKPHLYLRDWMVVDYLPGEVKTYLPDTNELAGLLYYLHQQPRFGWRITLLPLLELYWQQSDPARRTVGWLRMLKRLRKAREPRPLRLSPLHMDVHAGNLVHSASGLKLIDWEYAGDGDIALELAAVWVENIDQHRQLVNDYATRA
;
A
#
# COMPACT_ATOMS: atom_id res chain seq x y z
N GLU A 1 -7.37 -16.24 -19.62
CA GLU A 1 -6.74 -17.54 -19.41
C GLU A 1 -5.85 -17.87 -20.60
N HIS A 2 -4.61 -18.32 -20.37
CA HIS A 2 -3.68 -18.70 -21.42
C HIS A 2 -2.92 -19.94 -20.98
N GLN A 3 -2.91 -21.00 -21.80
CA GLN A 3 -2.26 -22.28 -21.50
C GLN A 3 -2.61 -22.88 -20.12
N GLY A 4 -3.88 -22.76 -19.71
CA GLY A 4 -4.34 -23.26 -18.40
C GLY A 4 -4.00 -22.36 -17.20
N GLN A 5 -3.23 -21.29 -17.39
CA GLN A 5 -2.99 -20.25 -16.37
C GLN A 5 -4.00 -19.13 -16.44
N ARG A 6 -4.41 -18.65 -15.25
CA ARG A 6 -5.28 -17.46 -15.13
C ARG A 6 -4.45 -16.23 -14.86
N PHE A 7 -4.85 -15.12 -15.47
CA PHE A 7 -4.22 -13.80 -15.33
C PHE A 7 -5.27 -12.76 -15.00
N VAL A 8 -4.84 -11.68 -14.38
CA VAL A 8 -5.64 -10.47 -14.18
C VAL A 8 -5.11 -9.40 -15.13
N VAL A 9 -6.01 -8.81 -15.91
CA VAL A 9 -5.71 -7.67 -16.76
C VAL A 9 -6.20 -6.42 -16.02
N ARG A 10 -5.32 -5.47 -15.83
CA ARG A 10 -5.59 -4.21 -15.11
C ARG A 10 -5.45 -3.02 -16.04
N GLN A 11 -6.29 -2.02 -15.81
CA GLN A 11 -6.20 -0.68 -16.39
C GLN A 11 -6.02 0.34 -15.25
N PRO A 12 -5.49 1.54 -15.54
CA PRO A 12 -5.55 2.64 -14.59
C PRO A 12 -6.98 2.87 -14.11
N HIS A 13 -7.17 3.04 -12.81
CA HIS A 13 -8.50 3.31 -12.23
C HIS A 13 -9.03 4.66 -12.70
N ASP A 14 -8.17 5.67 -12.76
CA ASP A 14 -8.46 7.00 -13.27
C ASP A 14 -7.75 7.18 -14.62
N PRO A 15 -8.51 7.36 -15.72
CA PRO A 15 -7.94 7.60 -17.05
C PRO A 15 -7.09 8.89 -17.12
N ASP A 16 -7.37 9.86 -16.25
CA ASP A 16 -6.67 11.15 -16.18
C ASP A 16 -5.47 11.11 -15.23
N ALA A 17 -5.27 9.99 -14.52
CA ALA A 17 -4.11 9.82 -13.64
C ALA A 17 -2.80 9.85 -14.43
N PRO A 18 -1.73 10.43 -13.87
CA PRO A 18 -0.42 10.42 -14.52
C PRO A 18 0.01 8.99 -14.87
N GLN A 19 0.36 8.77 -16.13
CA GLN A 19 0.85 7.47 -16.63
C GLN A 19 2.01 6.91 -15.79
N SER A 20 2.79 7.81 -15.16
CA SER A 20 3.86 7.45 -14.24
C SER A 20 3.37 6.70 -13.00
N ALA A 21 2.13 6.91 -12.54
CA ALA A 21 1.57 6.20 -11.39
C ALA A 21 1.35 4.71 -11.72
N PHE A 22 0.74 4.43 -12.86
CA PHE A 22 0.52 3.06 -13.32
C PHE A 22 1.84 2.32 -13.63
N LEU A 23 2.82 3.02 -14.21
CA LEU A 23 4.16 2.48 -14.41
C LEU A 23 4.87 2.17 -13.07
N ARG A 24 4.68 3.00 -12.03
CA ARG A 24 5.24 2.73 -10.69
C ARG A 24 4.65 1.46 -10.09
N GLN A 25 3.35 1.23 -10.23
CA GLN A 25 2.70 0.00 -9.79
C GLN A 25 3.34 -1.23 -10.46
N TYR A 26 3.53 -1.20 -11.78
CA TYR A 26 4.22 -2.27 -12.50
C TYR A 26 5.65 -2.50 -11.99
N ARG A 27 6.40 -1.41 -11.77
CA ARG A 27 7.77 -1.48 -11.25
C ARG A 27 7.83 -2.02 -9.82
N ALA A 28 6.90 -1.65 -8.95
CA ALA A 28 6.79 -2.21 -7.61
C ALA A 28 6.60 -3.71 -7.66
N LEU A 29 5.61 -4.17 -8.43
CA LEU A 29 5.32 -5.60 -8.62
C LEU A 29 6.51 -6.37 -9.21
N SER A 30 7.28 -5.76 -10.11
CA SER A 30 8.46 -6.39 -10.72
C SER A 30 9.61 -6.62 -9.73
N GLN A 31 9.66 -5.87 -8.64
CA GLN A 31 10.71 -5.96 -7.61
C GLN A 31 10.29 -6.86 -6.44
N LEU A 32 9.01 -7.14 -6.29
CA LEU A 32 8.49 -7.89 -5.15
C LEU A 32 8.55 -9.41 -5.37
N PRO A 33 8.79 -10.18 -4.30
CA PRO A 33 8.72 -11.64 -4.40
C PRO A 33 7.28 -12.13 -4.57
N ALA A 34 7.12 -13.20 -5.35
CA ALA A 34 5.81 -13.81 -5.65
C ALA A 34 5.08 -14.37 -4.41
N CYS A 35 5.78 -14.52 -3.30
CA CYS A 35 5.16 -14.98 -2.04
C CYS A 35 4.29 -13.90 -1.39
N ILE A 36 4.49 -12.60 -1.69
CA ILE A 36 3.71 -11.51 -1.10
C ILE A 36 2.91 -10.69 -2.11
N ALA A 37 3.17 -10.80 -3.42
CA ALA A 37 2.51 -10.00 -4.46
C ALA A 37 2.35 -10.80 -5.76
N PRO A 38 1.39 -10.44 -6.65
CA PRO A 38 1.29 -11.04 -7.97
C PRO A 38 2.47 -10.61 -8.85
N LYS A 39 3.02 -11.52 -9.65
CA LYS A 39 4.05 -11.17 -10.64
C LYS A 39 3.44 -10.46 -11.84
N PRO A 40 4.03 -9.37 -12.32
CA PRO A 40 3.65 -8.76 -13.59
C PRO A 40 4.30 -9.52 -14.76
N HIS A 41 3.54 -9.71 -15.84
CA HIS A 41 3.97 -10.38 -17.06
C HIS A 41 4.11 -9.44 -18.24
N LEU A 42 3.21 -8.45 -18.33
CA LEU A 42 3.17 -7.51 -19.44
C LEU A 42 2.77 -6.13 -18.93
N TYR A 43 3.41 -5.11 -19.44
CA TYR A 43 3.03 -3.71 -19.29
C TYR A 43 2.92 -3.06 -20.67
N LEU A 44 1.77 -2.52 -20.95
CA LEU A 44 1.51 -1.62 -22.07
C LEU A 44 1.04 -0.29 -21.49
N ARG A 45 0.98 0.75 -22.32
CA ARG A 45 0.64 2.10 -21.84
C ARG A 45 -0.55 2.14 -20.87
N ASP A 46 -1.63 1.46 -21.25
CA ASP A 46 -2.92 1.51 -20.51
C ASP A 46 -3.33 0.14 -19.96
N TRP A 47 -2.42 -0.85 -19.99
CA TRP A 47 -2.70 -2.22 -19.60
C TRP A 47 -1.54 -2.84 -18.86
N MET A 48 -1.87 -3.61 -17.85
CA MET A 48 -0.92 -4.47 -17.14
C MET A 48 -1.53 -5.86 -16.95
N VAL A 49 -0.75 -6.88 -17.24
CA VAL A 49 -1.13 -8.29 -16.98
C VAL A 49 -0.32 -8.79 -15.81
N VAL A 50 -1.01 -9.31 -14.80
CA VAL A 50 -0.39 -9.87 -13.59
C VAL A 50 -0.92 -11.27 -13.31
N ASP A 51 -0.24 -12.02 -12.45
CA ASP A 51 -0.73 -13.31 -11.97
C ASP A 51 -2.13 -13.18 -11.36
N TYR A 52 -2.99 -14.14 -11.63
CA TYR A 52 -4.14 -14.40 -10.77
C TYR A 52 -3.68 -15.11 -9.51
N LEU A 53 -3.95 -14.54 -8.35
CA LEU A 53 -3.66 -15.17 -7.06
C LEU A 53 -4.83 -16.05 -6.63
N PRO A 54 -4.66 -17.38 -6.58
CA PRO A 54 -5.70 -18.24 -6.04
C PRO A 54 -5.79 -18.06 -4.53
N GLY A 55 -7.00 -17.80 -4.02
CA GLY A 55 -7.26 -17.56 -2.62
C GLY A 55 -8.56 -16.79 -2.41
N GLU A 56 -8.82 -16.43 -1.18
CA GLU A 56 -10.01 -15.72 -0.75
C GLU A 56 -9.67 -14.31 -0.27
N VAL A 57 -10.45 -13.33 -0.67
CA VAL A 57 -10.45 -11.98 -0.10
C VAL A 57 -11.55 -11.91 0.95
N LYS A 58 -11.19 -11.68 2.20
CA LYS A 58 -12.12 -11.60 3.32
C LYS A 58 -12.57 -10.16 3.59
N THR A 59 -13.64 -10.00 4.34
CA THR A 59 -14.15 -8.68 4.75
C THR A 59 -13.54 -8.16 6.05
N TYR A 60 -12.68 -8.94 6.69
CA TYR A 60 -12.00 -8.63 7.96
C TYR A 60 -10.50 -8.87 7.83
N LEU A 61 -9.72 -8.18 8.64
CA LEU A 61 -8.26 -8.37 8.68
C LEU A 61 -7.91 -9.76 9.26
N PRO A 62 -6.79 -10.34 8.81
CA PRO A 62 -6.24 -11.54 9.43
C PRO A 62 -5.79 -11.26 10.87
N ASP A 63 -5.33 -12.31 11.55
CA ASP A 63 -4.64 -12.17 12.85
C ASP A 63 -3.50 -11.14 12.74
N THR A 64 -3.38 -10.29 13.77
CA THR A 64 -2.40 -9.18 13.75
C THR A 64 -0.97 -9.66 13.69
N ASN A 65 -0.67 -10.82 14.24
CA ASN A 65 0.66 -11.40 14.16
C ASN A 65 0.98 -11.91 12.75
N GLU A 66 0.00 -12.50 12.04
CA GLU A 66 0.15 -12.89 10.64
C GLU A 66 0.37 -11.66 9.73
N LEU A 67 -0.45 -10.63 9.91
CA LEU A 67 -0.33 -9.37 9.18
C LEU A 67 1.00 -8.66 9.46
N ALA A 68 1.43 -8.60 10.72
CA ALA A 68 2.72 -8.06 11.11
C ALA A 68 3.88 -8.81 10.44
N GLY A 69 3.77 -10.13 10.31
CA GLY A 69 4.75 -10.95 9.61
C GLY A 69 4.87 -10.61 8.12
N LEU A 70 3.73 -10.44 7.45
CA LEU A 70 3.68 -10.02 6.04
C LEU A 70 4.30 -8.63 5.84
N LEU A 71 3.90 -7.64 6.66
CA LEU A 71 4.41 -6.27 6.57
C LEU A 71 5.90 -6.21 6.91
N TYR A 72 6.34 -6.93 7.94
CA TYR A 72 7.76 -6.99 8.28
C TYR A 72 8.58 -7.54 7.11
N TYR A 73 8.12 -8.63 6.47
CA TYR A 73 8.77 -9.20 5.31
C TYR A 73 8.82 -8.22 4.12
N LEU A 74 7.71 -7.50 3.84
CA LEU A 74 7.67 -6.44 2.83
C LEU A 74 8.74 -5.37 3.11
N HIS A 75 8.81 -4.88 4.34
CA HIS A 75 9.72 -3.79 4.72
C HIS A 75 11.21 -4.19 4.69
N GLN A 76 11.54 -5.46 4.58
CA GLN A 76 12.91 -5.94 4.36
C GLN A 76 13.29 -6.02 2.86
N GLN A 77 12.33 -5.86 1.95
CA GLN A 77 12.60 -5.92 0.51
C GLN A 77 13.40 -4.70 0.04
N PRO A 78 14.06 -4.79 -1.13
CA PRO A 78 14.71 -3.64 -1.76
C PRO A 78 13.73 -2.48 -1.97
N ARG A 79 14.22 -1.25 -1.83
CA ARG A 79 13.43 -0.03 -2.06
C ARG A 79 13.01 0.09 -3.52
N PHE A 80 11.82 0.65 -3.74
CA PHE A 80 11.27 0.87 -5.08
C PHE A 80 11.99 1.96 -5.88
N GLY A 81 12.61 2.94 -5.17
CA GLY A 81 13.34 4.03 -5.79
C GLY A 81 12.54 5.33 -5.96
N TRP A 82 11.30 5.41 -5.45
CA TRP A 82 10.53 6.66 -5.36
C TRP A 82 9.93 6.83 -3.96
N ARG A 83 10.04 8.03 -3.45
CA ARG A 83 9.65 8.35 -2.09
C ARG A 83 8.18 8.76 -2.01
N ILE A 84 7.50 8.30 -0.96
CA ILE A 84 6.22 8.85 -0.52
C ILE A 84 6.50 10.16 0.21
N THR A 85 5.85 11.24 -0.24
CA THR A 85 5.89 12.55 0.40
C THR A 85 4.50 12.86 0.94
N LEU A 86 4.38 12.86 2.27
CA LEU A 86 3.08 12.94 2.94
C LEU A 86 2.42 14.31 2.79
N LEU A 87 3.17 15.39 2.99
CA LEU A 87 2.61 16.73 2.96
C LEU A 87 2.02 17.12 1.60
N PRO A 88 2.71 16.96 0.45
CA PRO A 88 2.13 17.21 -0.85
C PRO A 88 0.87 16.38 -1.14
N LEU A 89 0.85 15.11 -0.71
CA LEU A 89 -0.30 14.23 -0.88
C LEU A 89 -1.52 14.73 -0.08
N LEU A 90 -1.33 15.10 1.18
CA LEU A 90 -2.39 15.65 2.02
C LEU A 90 -2.89 17.00 1.52
N GLU A 91 -2.02 17.83 0.95
CA GLU A 91 -2.39 19.09 0.32
C GLU A 91 -3.23 18.88 -0.94
N LEU A 92 -2.86 17.88 -1.76
CA LEU A 92 -3.64 17.48 -2.92
C LEU A 92 -5.03 17.01 -2.51
N TYR A 93 -5.13 16.12 -1.51
CA TYR A 93 -6.43 15.66 -0.98
C TYR A 93 -7.27 16.82 -0.43
N TRP A 94 -6.65 17.80 0.24
CA TRP A 94 -7.34 19.00 0.67
C TRP A 94 -7.93 19.78 -0.50
N GLN A 95 -7.18 19.94 -1.59
CA GLN A 95 -7.63 20.67 -2.77
C GLN A 95 -8.74 19.93 -3.53
N GLN A 96 -8.65 18.62 -3.63
CA GLN A 96 -9.59 17.78 -4.38
C GLN A 96 -10.84 17.39 -3.58
N SER A 97 -10.79 17.47 -2.24
CA SER A 97 -11.94 17.11 -1.41
C SER A 97 -13.11 18.07 -1.57
N ASP A 98 -14.33 17.56 -1.40
CA ASP A 98 -15.52 18.37 -1.30
C ASP A 98 -15.33 19.50 -0.24
N PRO A 99 -15.65 20.76 -0.55
CA PRO A 99 -15.57 21.88 0.41
C PRO A 99 -16.28 21.59 1.75
N ALA A 100 -17.40 20.87 1.74
CA ALA A 100 -18.13 20.48 2.94
C ALA A 100 -17.33 19.57 3.88
N ARG A 101 -16.34 18.84 3.36
CA ARG A 101 -15.45 17.95 4.13
C ARG A 101 -14.20 18.67 4.66
N ARG A 102 -13.95 19.91 4.25
CA ARG A 102 -12.79 20.74 4.65
C ARG A 102 -13.00 21.35 6.03
N THR A 103 -12.73 20.61 7.08
CA THR A 103 -12.90 21.08 8.45
C THR A 103 -11.75 21.98 8.90
N VAL A 104 -12.06 22.88 9.89
CA VAL A 104 -11.04 23.70 10.56
C VAL A 104 -9.98 22.82 11.24
N GLY A 105 -10.37 21.65 11.77
CA GLY A 105 -9.45 20.67 12.36
C GLY A 105 -8.44 20.17 11.34
N TRP A 106 -8.87 19.76 10.15
CA TRP A 106 -7.99 19.36 9.06
C TRP A 106 -7.03 20.47 8.62
N LEU A 107 -7.56 21.69 8.43
CA LEU A 107 -6.72 22.85 8.09
C LEU A 107 -5.64 23.14 9.15
N ARG A 108 -5.99 23.05 10.44
CA ARG A 108 -5.01 23.19 11.54
C ARG A 108 -3.94 22.11 11.48
N MET A 109 -4.32 20.87 11.18
CA MET A 109 -3.37 19.77 11.01
C MET A 109 -2.40 20.02 9.86
N LEU A 110 -2.90 20.41 8.68
CA LEU A 110 -2.06 20.77 7.53
C LEU A 110 -1.08 21.90 7.86
N LYS A 111 -1.54 22.96 8.56
CA LYS A 111 -0.67 24.06 9.01
C LYS A 111 0.44 23.59 9.96
N ARG A 112 0.13 22.66 10.87
CA ARG A 112 1.14 22.06 11.77
C ARG A 112 2.16 21.25 10.99
N LEU A 113 1.72 20.39 10.05
CA LEU A 113 2.60 19.60 9.22
C LEU A 113 3.50 20.46 8.34
N ARG A 114 2.97 21.54 7.72
CA ARG A 114 3.78 22.52 6.98
C ARG A 114 4.88 23.14 7.84
N LYS A 115 4.55 23.51 9.09
CA LYS A 115 5.52 24.07 10.04
C LYS A 115 6.58 23.03 10.47
N ALA A 116 6.16 21.79 10.69
CA ALA A 116 7.05 20.69 11.08
C ALA A 116 7.92 20.22 9.90
N ARG A 117 7.52 20.50 8.66
CA ARG A 117 8.07 19.95 7.41
C ARG A 117 7.89 18.43 7.32
N GLU A 118 8.32 17.83 6.20
CA GLU A 118 8.34 16.38 6.04
C GLU A 118 9.23 15.75 7.11
N PRO A 119 8.72 14.81 7.91
CA PRO A 119 9.53 14.11 8.88
C PRO A 119 10.63 13.32 8.17
N ARG A 120 11.79 13.30 8.77
CA ARG A 120 12.86 12.40 8.29
C ARG A 120 12.54 10.99 8.74
N PRO A 121 12.43 10.03 7.82
CA PRO A 121 12.17 8.65 8.18
C PRO A 121 13.33 8.11 9.02
N LEU A 122 13.03 7.32 10.04
CA LEU A 122 14.03 6.57 10.79
C LEU A 122 14.66 5.51 9.87
N ARG A 123 13.82 4.84 9.09
CA ARG A 123 14.25 3.88 8.08
C ARG A 123 13.32 3.99 6.87
N LEU A 124 13.89 4.17 5.68
CA LEU A 124 13.16 4.08 4.42
C LEU A 124 13.01 2.61 4.02
N SER A 125 11.79 2.17 3.88
CA SER A 125 11.41 0.82 3.45
C SER A 125 10.36 0.90 2.34
N PRO A 126 10.23 -0.14 1.50
CA PRO A 126 9.11 -0.25 0.57
C PRO A 126 7.81 -0.42 1.35
N LEU A 127 6.81 0.38 1.04
CA LEU A 127 5.50 0.39 1.67
C LEU A 127 4.40 0.13 0.63
N HIS A 128 3.29 -0.47 1.05
CA HIS A 128 2.09 -0.66 0.26
C HIS A 128 1.15 0.56 0.31
N MET A 129 0.94 1.09 1.49
CA MET A 129 0.15 2.31 1.82
C MET A 129 -1.37 2.19 1.67
N ASP A 130 -1.88 1.01 1.39
CA ASP A 130 -3.33 0.76 1.33
C ASP A 130 -3.68 -0.65 1.86
N VAL A 131 -3.22 -0.95 3.07
CA VAL A 131 -3.42 -2.25 3.70
C VAL A 131 -4.78 -2.31 4.38
N HIS A 132 -5.70 -3.06 3.78
CA HIS A 132 -7.01 -3.37 4.32
C HIS A 132 -7.46 -4.77 3.89
N ALA A 133 -8.54 -5.30 4.47
CA ALA A 133 -9.00 -6.66 4.21
C ALA A 133 -9.24 -6.95 2.71
N GLY A 134 -9.77 -5.97 1.96
CA GLY A 134 -10.03 -6.10 0.53
C GLY A 134 -8.77 -6.22 -0.34
N ASN A 135 -7.60 -5.82 0.18
CA ASN A 135 -6.32 -5.91 -0.52
C ASN A 135 -5.46 -7.10 -0.06
N LEU A 136 -6.03 -8.00 0.76
CA LEU A 136 -5.37 -9.19 1.27
C LEU A 136 -5.98 -10.45 0.66
N VAL A 137 -5.17 -11.26 -0.02
CA VAL A 137 -5.57 -12.57 -0.54
C VAL A 137 -5.04 -13.65 0.41
N HIS A 138 -5.95 -14.38 1.04
CA HIS A 138 -5.65 -15.55 1.85
C HIS A 138 -5.45 -16.76 0.92
N SER A 139 -4.21 -17.08 0.62
CA SER A 139 -3.84 -18.20 -0.23
C SER A 139 -3.35 -19.41 0.57
N ALA A 140 -3.27 -20.56 -0.04
CA ALA A 140 -2.69 -21.75 0.58
C ALA A 140 -1.21 -21.58 0.99
N SER A 141 -0.50 -20.62 0.39
CA SER A 141 0.90 -20.29 0.69
C SER A 141 1.08 -19.11 1.64
N GLY A 142 0.00 -18.62 2.24
CA GLY A 142 -0.02 -17.46 3.15
C GLY A 142 -0.68 -16.23 2.56
N LEU A 143 -0.57 -15.12 3.27
CA LEU A 143 -1.14 -13.83 2.87
C LEU A 143 -0.36 -13.20 1.73
N LYS A 144 -1.08 -12.58 0.79
CA LYS A 144 -0.52 -11.78 -0.30
C LYS A 144 -1.24 -10.46 -0.41
N LEU A 145 -0.52 -9.41 -0.82
CA LEU A 145 -1.06 -8.07 -1.06
C LEU A 145 -1.33 -7.87 -2.56
N ILE A 146 -2.46 -7.27 -2.84
CA ILE A 146 -2.86 -6.79 -4.19
C ILE A 146 -3.09 -5.27 -4.12
N ASP A 147 -3.21 -4.64 -5.28
CA ASP A 147 -3.48 -3.20 -5.42
C ASP A 147 -2.37 -2.28 -4.90
N TRP A 148 -1.26 -2.26 -5.62
CA TRP A 148 -0.03 -1.54 -5.29
C TRP A 148 0.03 -0.10 -5.84
N GLU A 149 -1.11 0.55 -6.03
CA GLU A 149 -1.18 1.88 -6.67
C GLU A 149 -0.56 2.99 -5.82
N TYR A 150 -0.59 2.84 -4.48
CA TYR A 150 0.00 3.80 -3.53
C TYR A 150 1.42 3.43 -3.08
N ALA A 151 1.98 2.36 -3.62
CA ALA A 151 3.29 1.85 -3.20
C ALA A 151 4.42 2.87 -3.43
N GLY A 152 5.34 2.91 -2.48
CA GLY A 152 6.52 3.76 -2.53
C GLY A 152 7.42 3.56 -1.33
N ASP A 153 8.53 4.28 -1.28
CA ASP A 153 9.47 4.22 -0.16
C ASP A 153 9.09 5.24 0.91
N GLY A 154 8.93 4.80 2.14
CA GLY A 154 8.53 5.65 3.26
C GLY A 154 9.01 5.12 4.61
N ASP A 155 8.62 5.82 5.67
CA ASP A 155 8.83 5.35 7.04
C ASP A 155 7.82 4.24 7.36
N ILE A 156 8.28 3.17 7.99
CA ILE A 156 7.45 2.04 8.44
C ILE A 156 6.27 2.51 9.29
N ALA A 157 6.46 3.55 10.09
CA ALA A 157 5.40 4.12 10.90
C ALA A 157 4.22 4.65 10.07
N LEU A 158 4.45 5.11 8.83
CA LEU A 158 3.37 5.52 7.91
C LEU A 158 2.50 4.34 7.53
N GLU A 159 3.10 3.21 7.16
CA GLU A 159 2.35 1.99 6.82
C GLU A 159 1.54 1.51 8.00
N LEU A 160 2.18 1.32 9.16
CA LEU A 160 1.49 0.83 10.36
C LEU A 160 0.34 1.76 10.79
N ALA A 161 0.49 3.08 10.63
CA ALA A 161 -0.58 4.06 10.91
C ALA A 161 -1.69 4.04 9.84
N ALA A 162 -1.41 3.61 8.62
CA ALA A 162 -2.35 3.60 7.50
C ALA A 162 -3.16 2.29 7.38
N VAL A 163 -2.82 1.24 8.12
CA VAL A 163 -3.59 -0.02 8.12
C VAL A 163 -5.03 0.23 8.59
N TRP A 164 -5.99 -0.25 7.83
CA TRP A 164 -7.42 -0.09 8.13
C TRP A 164 -7.87 -1.14 9.17
N VAL A 165 -7.64 -0.84 10.42
CA VAL A 165 -8.04 -1.66 11.55
C VAL A 165 -9.46 -1.35 12.02
N GLU A 166 -10.11 -2.30 12.70
CA GLU A 166 -11.46 -2.14 13.22
C GLU A 166 -11.52 -1.20 14.44
N ASN A 167 -10.46 -1.22 15.27
CA ASN A 167 -10.40 -0.46 16.50
C ASN A 167 -8.96 -0.21 16.96
N ILE A 168 -8.82 0.65 17.97
CA ILE A 168 -7.52 1.05 18.49
C ILE A 168 -6.74 -0.08 19.17
N ASP A 169 -7.42 -1.08 19.72
CA ASP A 169 -6.76 -2.19 20.41
C ASP A 169 -6.14 -3.15 19.37
N GLN A 170 -6.84 -3.41 18.27
CA GLN A 170 -6.28 -4.15 17.13
C GLN A 170 -5.06 -3.42 16.55
N HIS A 171 -5.11 -2.08 16.45
CA HIS A 171 -3.98 -1.29 16.00
C HIS A 171 -2.77 -1.42 16.94
N ARG A 172 -2.99 -1.30 18.24
CA ARG A 172 -1.93 -1.47 19.24
C ARG A 172 -1.31 -2.87 19.18
N GLN A 173 -2.16 -3.89 19.05
CA GLN A 173 -1.69 -5.27 18.92
C GLN A 173 -0.83 -5.44 17.67
N LEU A 174 -1.27 -4.95 16.51
CA LEU A 174 -0.50 -4.98 15.26
C LEU A 174 0.89 -4.32 15.44
N VAL A 175 0.95 -3.14 16.05
CA VAL A 175 2.22 -2.43 16.30
C VAL A 175 3.12 -3.25 17.23
N ASN A 176 2.57 -3.85 18.29
CA ASN A 176 3.33 -4.70 19.21
C ASN A 176 3.85 -5.96 18.50
N ASP A 177 3.00 -6.66 17.75
CA ASP A 177 3.39 -7.86 17.00
C ASP A 177 4.46 -7.53 15.95
N TYR A 178 4.37 -6.36 15.33
CA TYR A 178 5.42 -5.88 14.42
C TYR A 178 6.73 -5.60 15.15
N ALA A 179 6.68 -4.90 16.29
CA ALA A 179 7.87 -4.54 17.07
C ALA A 179 8.64 -5.76 17.59
N THR A 180 7.96 -6.89 17.86
CA THR A 180 8.62 -8.14 18.27
C THR A 180 9.48 -8.77 17.15
N ARG A 181 9.31 -8.35 15.90
CA ARG A 181 10.05 -8.84 14.72
C ARG A 181 11.17 -7.88 14.28
N ALA A 182 11.08 -6.61 14.66
CA ALA A 182 11.97 -5.54 14.24
C ALA A 182 13.21 -5.44 15.13
#